data_9479a316d452acb10eb15f0c6d0bd7a1
#
_entry.id   9479a316d452acb10eb15f0c6d0bd7a1
#
_cell.length_a   1.000
_cell.length_b   1.000
_cell.length_c   1.000
_cell.angle_alpha   90.00
_cell.angle_beta   90.00
_cell.angle_gamma   90.00
#
_symmetry.space_group_name_H-M   'P 1'
#
loop_
_entity.id
_entity.type
_entity.pdbx_description
1 polymer ?
#
loop_
_entity_poly.entity_id
_entity_poly.type
_entity_poly.pdbx_seq_one_letter_code
_entity_poly.pdbx_strand_id
1 'polypeptide(L)'
;MSPKYRFSLDGFELTFAANHLAPFLLTNLLLDRLKASAPSRIVTVASEAHRGHRLTLGQLAQPHDWSTLRAYGRSKLCNILFTRELGERLEGSGVLATCLHPGGVATAIDQRGGLTQLMWRLMKPFMKSAEKGAETSLFLATVPDLAPFHRGYVIGKSLARPDPAALDGGLARRLWEESARLTEL
;
A
#
# COMPACT_ATOMS: atom_id res chain seq x y z
N MET A 1 1.14 11.44 3.79
CA MET A 1 0.39 12.19 2.75
C MET A 1 1.03 13.55 2.56
N SER A 2 1.19 14.04 1.31
CA SER A 2 1.54 15.43 1.05
C SER A 2 0.28 16.32 1.15
N PRO A 3 0.31 17.46 1.83
CA PRO A 3 -0.83 18.40 1.91
C PRO A 3 -0.95 19.28 0.68
N LYS A 4 0.11 19.32 -0.14
CA LYS A 4 0.22 20.13 -1.34
C LYS A 4 0.61 19.23 -2.50
N TYR A 5 0.18 19.59 -3.70
CA TYR A 5 0.66 18.93 -4.90
C TYR A 5 2.17 19.18 -5.04
N ARG A 6 2.93 18.12 -4.94
CA ARG A 6 4.40 18.12 -5.01
C ARG A 6 4.87 16.96 -5.85
N PHE A 7 6.05 17.11 -6.40
CA PHE A 7 6.74 16.08 -7.17
C PHE A 7 7.96 15.55 -6.41
N SER A 8 8.33 14.29 -6.68
CA SER A 8 9.64 13.74 -6.36
C SER A 8 10.71 14.39 -7.24
N LEU A 9 11.98 14.08 -6.98
CA LEU A 9 13.08 14.52 -7.84
C LEU A 9 12.95 13.97 -9.27
N ASP A 10 12.31 12.80 -9.41
CA ASP A 10 12.08 12.13 -10.70
C ASP A 10 10.84 12.68 -11.43
N GLY A 11 10.18 13.70 -10.89
CA GLY A 11 9.01 14.34 -11.52
C GLY A 11 7.67 13.61 -11.32
N PHE A 12 7.57 12.67 -10.35
CA PHE A 12 6.33 11.94 -10.05
C PHE A 12 5.57 12.57 -8.88
N GLU A 13 4.23 12.48 -8.88
CA GLU A 13 3.42 12.92 -7.73
C GLU A 13 3.94 12.26 -6.45
N LEU A 14 4.23 13.08 -5.44
CA LEU A 14 5.02 12.67 -4.29
C LEU A 14 4.37 11.54 -3.48
N THR A 15 3.04 11.50 -3.38
CA THR A 15 2.35 10.43 -2.64
C THR A 15 2.38 9.12 -3.39
N PHE A 16 2.22 9.14 -4.71
CA PHE A 16 2.35 7.97 -5.57
C PHE A 16 3.79 7.44 -5.56
N ALA A 17 4.78 8.34 -5.72
CA ALA A 17 6.19 7.98 -5.70
C ALA A 17 6.58 7.30 -4.37
N ALA A 18 6.28 7.95 -3.23
CA ALA A 18 6.70 7.45 -1.93
C ALA A 18 5.89 6.22 -1.44
N ASN A 19 4.60 6.15 -1.74
CA ASN A 19 3.74 5.10 -1.20
C ASN A 19 3.69 3.85 -2.08
N HIS A 20 3.95 3.99 -3.39
CA HIS A 20 3.84 2.89 -4.34
C HIS A 20 5.13 2.62 -5.12
N LEU A 21 5.68 3.60 -5.86
CA LEU A 21 6.86 3.34 -6.68
C LEU A 21 8.08 2.94 -5.86
N ALA A 22 8.34 3.61 -4.74
CA ALA A 22 9.47 3.28 -3.87
C ALA A 22 9.37 1.85 -3.27
N PRO A 23 8.23 1.42 -2.66
CA PRO A 23 8.09 0.03 -2.24
C PRO A 23 8.09 -0.97 -3.41
N PHE A 24 7.55 -0.61 -4.57
CA PHE A 24 7.62 -1.43 -5.78
C PHE A 24 9.07 -1.69 -6.18
N LEU A 25 9.85 -0.63 -6.38
CA LEU A 25 11.27 -0.71 -6.76
C LEU A 25 12.09 -1.48 -5.71
N LEU A 26 11.97 -1.10 -4.43
CA LEU A 26 12.69 -1.76 -3.34
C LEU A 26 12.40 -3.27 -3.29
N THR A 27 11.13 -3.64 -3.44
CA THR A 27 10.73 -5.05 -3.42
C THR A 27 11.38 -5.80 -4.57
N ASN A 28 11.33 -5.26 -5.79
CA ASN A 28 11.90 -5.91 -6.97
C ASN A 28 13.42 -6.05 -6.86
N LEU A 29 14.13 -5.03 -6.38
CA LEU A 29 15.57 -5.10 -6.14
C LEU A 29 15.98 -6.15 -5.10
N LEU A 30 15.07 -6.50 -4.18
CA LEU A 30 15.32 -7.50 -3.15
C LEU A 30 14.81 -8.91 -3.52
N LEU A 31 14.12 -9.10 -4.65
CA LEU A 31 13.43 -10.35 -4.97
C LEU A 31 14.37 -11.56 -5.01
N ASP A 32 15.52 -11.44 -5.62
CA ASP A 32 16.48 -12.57 -5.70
C ASP A 32 16.97 -12.98 -4.31
N ARG A 33 17.22 -11.99 -3.45
CA ARG A 33 17.61 -12.25 -2.08
C ARG A 33 16.48 -12.89 -1.27
N LEU A 34 15.23 -12.43 -1.47
CA LEU A 34 14.06 -13.00 -0.82
C LEU A 34 13.83 -14.45 -1.26
N LYS A 35 13.95 -14.75 -2.56
CA LYS A 35 13.84 -16.11 -3.09
C LYS A 35 14.94 -17.02 -2.53
N ALA A 36 16.19 -16.55 -2.50
CA ALA A 36 17.31 -17.29 -1.96
C ALA A 36 17.19 -17.54 -0.44
N SER A 37 16.37 -16.78 0.26
CA SER A 37 16.12 -16.88 1.71
C SER A 37 14.75 -17.46 2.03
N ALA A 38 14.12 -18.17 1.09
CA ALA A 38 12.80 -18.78 1.32
C ALA A 38 12.87 -19.83 2.49
N PRO A 39 11.80 -19.92 3.31
CA PRO A 39 10.54 -19.18 3.21
C PRO A 39 10.68 -17.71 3.64
N SER A 40 10.22 -16.79 2.81
CA SER A 40 10.28 -15.36 3.09
C SER A 40 8.93 -14.67 2.88
N ARG A 41 8.80 -13.43 3.38
CA ARG A 41 7.51 -12.72 3.44
C ARG A 41 7.64 -11.29 2.99
N ILE A 42 6.64 -10.83 2.24
CA ILE A 42 6.47 -9.43 1.85
C ILE A 42 5.14 -8.96 2.40
N VAL A 43 5.17 -7.96 3.29
CA VAL A 43 3.97 -7.43 3.95
C VAL A 43 3.82 -5.96 3.56
N THR A 44 2.85 -5.66 2.71
CA THR A 44 2.61 -4.32 2.18
C THR A 44 1.54 -3.59 2.99
N VAL A 45 1.82 -2.35 3.39
CA VAL A 45 0.84 -1.53 4.12
C VAL A 45 -0.08 -0.80 3.15
N ALA A 46 -1.32 -1.26 3.04
CA ALA A 46 -2.42 -0.61 2.33
C ALA A 46 -3.28 0.24 3.28
N SER A 47 -4.54 0.49 2.92
CA SER A 47 -5.50 1.24 3.76
C SER A 47 -6.93 1.05 3.27
N GLU A 48 -7.91 1.16 4.14
CA GLU A 48 -9.33 1.27 3.77
C GLU A 48 -9.62 2.50 2.89
N ALA A 49 -8.73 3.50 2.91
CA ALA A 49 -8.82 4.66 2.00
C ALA A 49 -8.73 4.29 0.50
N HIS A 50 -8.40 3.04 0.14
CA HIS A 50 -8.42 2.58 -1.25
C HIS A 50 -9.83 2.50 -1.84
N ARG A 51 -10.87 2.39 -0.99
CA ARG A 51 -12.25 2.18 -1.42
C ARG A 51 -12.80 3.36 -2.20
N GLY A 52 -13.58 3.06 -3.23
CA GLY A 52 -14.22 4.05 -4.09
C GLY A 52 -13.27 4.76 -5.06
N HIS A 53 -12.00 4.43 -5.06
CA HIS A 53 -11.04 4.98 -6.02
C HIS A 53 -10.94 4.14 -7.30
N ARG A 54 -10.54 4.82 -8.38
CA ARG A 54 -10.23 4.21 -9.69
C ARG A 54 -8.87 4.73 -10.16
N LEU A 55 -8.16 3.93 -10.94
CA LEU A 55 -6.86 4.28 -11.49
C LEU A 55 -6.98 4.59 -12.98
N THR A 56 -6.42 5.72 -13.38
CA THR A 56 -6.07 6.03 -14.76
C THR A 56 -4.55 5.97 -14.85
N LEU A 57 -4.01 4.85 -15.32
CA LEU A 57 -2.59 4.51 -15.19
C LEU A 57 -1.68 5.61 -15.73
N GLY A 58 -1.92 6.11 -16.95
CA GLY A 58 -1.13 7.21 -17.54
C GLY A 58 -1.19 8.55 -16.79
N GLN A 59 -2.02 8.68 -15.75
CA GLN A 59 -2.15 9.88 -14.94
C GLN A 59 -1.68 9.68 -13.48
N LEU A 60 -1.16 8.52 -13.11
CA LEU A 60 -0.75 8.27 -11.72
C LEU A 60 0.47 9.12 -11.35
N ALA A 61 1.42 9.24 -12.26
CA ALA A 61 2.64 10.02 -12.06
C ALA A 61 2.36 11.54 -11.99
N GLN A 62 1.39 12.03 -12.78
CA GLN A 62 1.03 13.44 -12.87
C GLN A 62 -0.48 13.61 -13.02
N PRO A 63 -1.25 13.44 -11.94
CA PRO A 63 -2.72 13.49 -12.00
C PRO A 63 -3.24 14.91 -12.22
N HIS A 64 -4.18 15.07 -13.17
CA HIS A 64 -4.84 16.34 -13.43
C HIS A 64 -5.90 16.69 -12.35
N ASP A 65 -6.49 15.68 -11.71
CA ASP A 65 -7.55 15.81 -10.71
C ASP A 65 -7.03 15.61 -9.28
N TRP A 66 -5.83 16.12 -9.00
CA TRP A 66 -5.17 15.91 -7.73
C TRP A 66 -5.95 16.46 -6.53
N SER A 67 -6.03 15.66 -5.49
CA SER A 67 -6.30 16.10 -4.13
C SER A 67 -5.56 15.15 -3.16
N THR A 68 -5.24 15.61 -1.96
CA THR A 68 -4.53 14.80 -0.96
C THR A 68 -5.20 13.45 -0.72
N LEU A 69 -6.53 13.41 -0.60
CA LEU A 69 -7.28 12.18 -0.36
C LEU A 69 -7.29 11.25 -1.57
N ARG A 70 -7.43 11.80 -2.78
CA ARG A 70 -7.39 11.00 -4.02
C ARG A 70 -6.00 10.41 -4.25
N ALA A 71 -4.94 11.21 -4.11
CA ALA A 71 -3.57 10.73 -4.26
C ALA A 71 -3.28 9.61 -3.25
N TYR A 72 -3.65 9.79 -1.99
CA TYR A 72 -3.48 8.78 -0.96
C TYR A 72 -4.32 7.52 -1.24
N GLY A 73 -5.62 7.65 -1.49
CA GLY A 73 -6.49 6.52 -1.75
C GLY A 73 -6.05 5.72 -2.98
N ARG A 74 -5.69 6.40 -4.08
CA ARG A 74 -5.12 5.76 -5.28
C ARG A 74 -3.81 5.03 -4.98
N SER A 75 -2.89 5.63 -4.22
CA SER A 75 -1.65 4.97 -3.84
C SER A 75 -1.88 3.69 -3.02
N LYS A 76 -2.93 3.67 -2.18
CA LYS A 76 -3.28 2.49 -1.39
C LYS A 76 -4.02 1.41 -2.21
N LEU A 77 -4.77 1.80 -3.23
CA LEU A 77 -5.30 0.88 -4.24
C LEU A 77 -4.16 0.24 -5.04
N CYS A 78 -3.17 1.03 -5.47
CA CYS A 78 -1.97 0.51 -6.12
C CYS A 78 -1.23 -0.53 -5.27
N ASN A 79 -1.12 -0.32 -3.96
CA ASN A 79 -0.46 -1.27 -3.07
C ASN A 79 -1.18 -2.62 -2.96
N ILE A 80 -2.51 -2.65 -3.00
CA ILE A 80 -3.27 -3.92 -3.01
C ILE A 80 -3.08 -4.63 -4.35
N LEU A 81 -3.24 -3.92 -5.47
CA LEU A 81 -3.04 -4.46 -6.82
C LEU A 81 -1.61 -5.00 -7.00
N PHE A 82 -0.61 -4.23 -6.57
CA PHE A 82 0.81 -4.65 -6.56
C PHE A 82 1.01 -5.96 -5.79
N THR A 83 0.49 -6.05 -4.57
CA THR A 83 0.64 -7.25 -3.74
C THR A 83 0.02 -8.49 -4.40
N ARG A 84 -1.12 -8.33 -5.04
CA ARG A 84 -1.80 -9.43 -5.73
C ARG A 84 -1.02 -9.90 -6.96
N GLU A 85 -0.58 -8.98 -7.79
CA GLU A 85 0.26 -9.29 -8.97
C GLU A 85 1.61 -9.87 -8.55
N LEU A 86 2.24 -9.30 -7.51
CA LEU A 86 3.49 -9.82 -6.96
C LEU A 86 3.33 -11.26 -6.50
N GLY A 87 2.26 -11.57 -5.75
CA GLY A 87 2.00 -12.92 -5.29
C GLY A 87 1.79 -13.92 -6.43
N GLU A 88 1.12 -13.50 -7.52
CA GLU A 88 1.01 -14.30 -8.75
C GLU A 88 2.38 -14.65 -9.34
N ARG A 89 3.24 -13.64 -9.46
CA ARG A 89 4.62 -13.78 -10.01
C ARG A 89 5.56 -14.59 -9.12
N LEU A 90 5.24 -14.71 -7.84
CA LEU A 90 6.03 -15.45 -6.84
C LEU A 90 5.51 -16.86 -6.58
N GLU A 91 4.50 -17.31 -7.33
CA GLU A 91 3.96 -18.68 -7.17
C GLU A 91 5.08 -19.72 -7.26
N GLY A 92 5.11 -20.66 -6.32
CA GLY A 92 6.14 -21.71 -6.25
C GLY A 92 7.53 -21.27 -5.77
N SER A 93 7.77 -19.98 -5.52
CA SER A 93 9.10 -19.47 -5.12
C SER A 93 9.41 -19.63 -3.62
N GLY A 94 8.40 -19.97 -2.80
CA GLY A 94 8.53 -19.95 -1.34
C GLY A 94 8.48 -18.56 -0.72
N VAL A 95 8.24 -17.51 -1.51
CA VAL A 95 8.04 -16.13 -1.05
C VAL A 95 6.57 -15.81 -1.03
N LEU A 96 6.03 -15.42 0.11
CA LEU A 96 4.61 -15.09 0.28
C LEU A 96 4.40 -13.57 0.38
N ALA A 97 3.46 -13.03 -0.41
CA ALA A 97 3.12 -11.62 -0.41
C ALA A 97 1.69 -11.40 0.13
N THR A 98 1.51 -10.45 1.03
CA THR A 98 0.22 -10.07 1.60
C THR A 98 0.17 -8.57 1.83
N CYS A 99 -1.03 -8.00 1.93
CA CYS A 99 -1.19 -6.60 2.31
C CYS A 99 -2.23 -6.43 3.43
N LEU A 100 -2.14 -5.30 4.14
CA LEU A 100 -2.99 -5.04 5.29
C LEU A 100 -3.48 -3.60 5.39
N HIS A 101 -4.55 -3.41 6.15
CA HIS A 101 -4.93 -2.13 6.74
C HIS A 101 -4.63 -2.13 8.24
N PRO A 102 -3.84 -1.17 8.75
CA PRO A 102 -3.45 -1.13 10.17
C PRO A 102 -4.58 -0.67 11.12
N GLY A 103 -5.70 -0.22 10.56
CA GLY A 103 -6.74 0.49 11.30
C GLY A 103 -6.50 2.00 11.36
N GLY A 104 -7.41 2.72 11.99
CA GLY A 104 -7.24 4.14 12.27
C GLY A 104 -6.22 4.34 13.40
N VAL A 105 -4.96 4.64 13.05
CA VAL A 105 -3.86 4.81 14.01
C VAL A 105 -3.62 6.28 14.27
N ALA A 106 -3.56 6.66 15.53
CA ALA A 106 -3.15 8.00 15.97
C ALA A 106 -1.64 8.17 15.75
N THR A 107 -1.23 8.46 14.52
CA THR A 107 0.17 8.79 14.20
C THR A 107 0.34 10.31 14.09
N ALA A 108 1.57 10.80 14.32
CA ALA A 108 1.93 12.22 14.20
C ALA A 108 1.85 12.78 12.75
N ILE A 109 1.14 12.08 11.86
CA ILE A 109 1.07 12.39 10.41
C ILE A 109 0.38 13.75 10.15
N ASP A 110 -0.42 14.28 11.08
CA ASP A 110 -1.10 15.57 10.90
C ASP A 110 -0.92 16.51 12.10
N GLN A 111 0.28 17.05 12.26
CA GLN A 111 0.57 18.13 13.22
C GLN A 111 0.36 19.53 12.61
N ARG A 112 -0.51 19.65 11.60
CA ARG A 112 -0.74 20.92 10.89
C ARG A 112 -1.93 21.65 11.48
N GLY A 113 -1.70 22.89 11.86
CA GLY A 113 -2.70 23.76 12.51
C GLY A 113 -3.99 23.96 11.70
N GLY A 114 -5.04 24.45 12.35
CA GLY A 114 -6.34 24.76 11.77
C GLY A 114 -7.46 23.78 12.19
N LEU A 115 -8.60 23.86 11.49
CA LEU A 115 -9.81 23.06 11.76
C LEU A 115 -9.55 21.54 11.74
N THR A 116 -8.60 21.09 10.92
CA THR A 116 -8.15 19.70 10.83
C THR A 116 -7.50 19.23 12.14
N GLN A 117 -6.73 20.08 12.81
CA GLN A 117 -6.10 19.77 14.09
C GLN A 117 -7.16 19.62 15.21
N LEU A 118 -8.21 20.44 15.18
CA LEU A 118 -9.33 20.32 16.13
C LEU A 118 -10.09 19.02 15.94
N MET A 119 -10.39 18.67 14.69
CA MET A 119 -11.03 17.38 14.33
C MET A 119 -10.17 16.19 14.74
N TRP A 120 -8.85 16.25 14.51
CA TRP A 120 -7.88 15.23 14.94
C TRP A 120 -7.87 15.08 16.47
N ARG A 121 -7.91 16.18 17.20
CA ARG A 121 -7.94 16.17 18.67
C ARG A 121 -9.20 15.53 19.23
N LEU A 122 -10.35 15.73 18.57
CA LEU A 122 -11.62 15.10 18.91
C LEU A 122 -11.66 13.61 18.54
N MET A 123 -11.01 13.20 17.47
CA MET A 123 -10.97 11.80 17.01
C MET A 123 -9.88 10.97 17.69
N LYS A 124 -8.83 11.60 18.24
CA LYS A 124 -7.69 10.94 18.87
C LYS A 124 -8.07 9.88 19.93
N PRO A 125 -9.07 10.09 20.81
CA PRO A 125 -9.48 9.07 21.78
C PRO A 125 -10.05 7.79 21.16
N PHE A 126 -10.56 7.88 19.91
CA PHE A 126 -11.14 6.74 19.18
C PHE A 126 -10.14 6.06 18.24
N MET A 127 -8.91 6.57 18.15
CA MET A 127 -7.86 6.02 17.30
C MET A 127 -7.04 5.00 18.07
N LYS A 128 -6.59 3.96 17.36
CA LYS A 128 -5.68 2.97 17.92
C LYS A 128 -4.33 3.58 18.26
N SER A 129 -3.70 3.11 19.34
CA SER A 129 -2.30 3.45 19.62
C SER A 129 -1.38 2.92 18.49
N ALA A 130 -0.14 3.39 18.43
CA ALA A 130 0.84 2.93 17.43
C ALA A 130 1.11 1.42 17.57
N GLU A 131 1.16 0.91 18.79
CA GLU A 131 1.34 -0.51 19.11
C GLU A 131 0.19 -1.35 18.56
N LYS A 132 -1.08 -0.93 18.82
CA LYS A 132 -2.26 -1.59 18.26
C LYS A 132 -2.33 -1.48 16.74
N GLY A 133 -1.79 -0.40 16.16
CA GLY A 133 -1.67 -0.24 14.72
C GLY A 133 -0.67 -1.22 14.11
N ALA A 134 0.39 -1.55 14.82
CA ALA A 134 1.42 -2.49 14.38
C ALA A 134 1.02 -3.97 14.50
N GLU A 135 0.00 -4.30 15.30
CA GLU A 135 -0.37 -5.70 15.60
C GLU A 135 -0.61 -6.57 14.36
N THR A 136 -1.32 -6.04 13.35
CA THR A 136 -1.60 -6.81 12.12
C THR A 136 -0.33 -7.00 11.30
N SER A 137 0.55 -5.99 11.24
CA SER A 137 1.84 -6.10 10.56
C SER A 137 2.73 -7.14 11.23
N LEU A 138 2.84 -7.09 12.56
CA LEU A 138 3.60 -8.06 13.35
C LEU A 138 3.04 -9.47 13.19
N PHE A 139 1.72 -9.63 13.28
CA PHE A 139 1.05 -10.91 13.06
C PHE A 139 1.43 -11.52 11.71
N LEU A 140 1.28 -10.78 10.62
CA LEU A 140 1.63 -11.27 9.28
C LEU A 140 3.12 -11.53 9.09
N ALA A 141 3.97 -10.78 9.79
CA ALA A 141 5.41 -11.01 9.74
C ALA A 141 5.85 -12.28 10.52
N THR A 142 5.07 -12.69 11.55
CA THR A 142 5.51 -13.72 12.51
C THR A 142 4.60 -14.94 12.60
N VAL A 143 3.38 -14.92 12.06
CA VAL A 143 2.48 -16.08 12.09
C VAL A 143 3.17 -17.31 11.52
N PRO A 144 3.09 -18.49 12.16
CA PRO A 144 3.80 -19.70 11.69
C PRO A 144 3.46 -20.05 10.24
N ASP A 145 2.18 -20.01 9.87
CA ASP A 145 1.73 -20.24 8.50
C ASP A 145 1.10 -18.97 7.91
N LEU A 146 1.75 -18.38 6.90
CA LEU A 146 1.25 -17.22 6.16
C LEU A 146 0.47 -17.63 4.90
N ALA A 147 0.51 -18.88 4.46
CA ALA A 147 -0.10 -19.33 3.21
C ALA A 147 -1.59 -18.95 3.08
N PRO A 148 -2.44 -19.05 4.12
CA PRO A 148 -3.83 -18.63 4.03
C PRO A 148 -4.03 -17.15 3.70
N PHE A 149 -3.02 -16.30 3.96
CA PHE A 149 -3.06 -14.85 3.74
C PHE A 149 -2.35 -14.42 2.44
N HIS A 150 -1.77 -15.38 1.70
CA HIS A 150 -1.06 -15.07 0.45
C HIS A 150 -2.00 -14.38 -0.54
N ARG A 151 -1.51 -13.27 -1.16
CA ARG A 151 -2.29 -12.40 -2.06
C ARG A 151 -3.52 -11.74 -1.41
N GLY A 152 -3.67 -11.92 -0.09
CA GLY A 152 -4.80 -11.45 0.69
C GLY A 152 -4.68 -9.98 1.15
N TYR A 153 -5.84 -9.37 1.39
CA TYR A 153 -5.97 -8.11 2.10
C TYR A 153 -6.47 -8.38 3.52
N VAL A 154 -5.74 -7.90 4.52
CA VAL A 154 -5.96 -8.29 5.93
C VAL A 154 -6.31 -7.08 6.78
N ILE A 155 -7.36 -7.22 7.61
CA ILE A 155 -7.77 -6.25 8.62
C ILE A 155 -7.95 -6.98 9.94
N GLY A 156 -7.34 -6.47 11.02
CA GLY A 156 -7.51 -7.06 12.35
C GLY A 156 -7.11 -8.55 12.41
N LYS A 157 -6.05 -8.93 11.69
CA LYS A 157 -5.54 -10.31 11.62
C LYS A 157 -6.45 -11.31 10.87
N SER A 158 -7.46 -10.84 10.12
CA SER A 158 -8.38 -11.67 9.34
C SER A 158 -8.43 -11.21 7.89
N LEU A 159 -8.67 -12.15 6.97
CA LEU A 159 -8.90 -11.81 5.57
C LEU A 159 -10.14 -10.91 5.43
N ALA A 160 -10.00 -9.86 4.65
CA ALA A 160 -11.07 -8.93 4.34
C ALA A 160 -11.22 -8.77 2.82
N ARG A 161 -12.44 -8.49 2.37
CA ARG A 161 -12.70 -8.22 0.96
C ARG A 161 -12.35 -6.77 0.64
N PRO A 162 -11.39 -6.49 -0.24
CA PRO A 162 -11.08 -5.13 -0.68
C PRO A 162 -12.16 -4.59 -1.64
N ASP A 163 -12.00 -3.36 -2.12
CA ASP A 163 -12.82 -2.81 -3.21
C ASP A 163 -12.73 -3.69 -4.46
N PRO A 164 -13.82 -3.86 -5.24
CA PRO A 164 -13.80 -4.63 -6.49
C PRO A 164 -12.68 -4.21 -7.46
N ALA A 165 -12.34 -2.92 -7.54
CA ALA A 165 -11.22 -2.45 -8.37
C ALA A 165 -9.87 -3.05 -7.98
N ALA A 166 -9.68 -3.39 -6.70
CA ALA A 166 -8.46 -4.03 -6.20
C ALA A 166 -8.40 -5.54 -6.54
N LEU A 167 -9.47 -6.11 -7.07
CA LEU A 167 -9.56 -7.51 -7.50
C LEU A 167 -9.36 -7.68 -9.00
N ASP A 168 -9.26 -6.59 -9.76
CA ASP A 168 -9.03 -6.60 -11.21
C ASP A 168 -7.58 -7.03 -11.53
N GLY A 169 -7.39 -8.29 -11.93
CA GLY A 169 -6.09 -8.84 -12.29
C GLY A 169 -5.49 -8.21 -13.55
N GLY A 170 -6.33 -7.80 -14.50
CA GLY A 170 -5.87 -7.09 -15.69
C GLY A 170 -5.33 -5.69 -15.34
N LEU A 171 -5.99 -4.99 -14.42
CA LEU A 171 -5.50 -3.70 -13.91
C LEU A 171 -4.21 -3.89 -13.11
N ALA A 172 -4.10 -4.95 -12.29
CA ALA A 172 -2.91 -5.24 -11.50
C ALA A 172 -1.67 -5.46 -12.40
N ARG A 173 -1.83 -6.24 -13.48
CA ARG A 173 -0.76 -6.47 -14.47
C ARG A 173 -0.33 -5.19 -15.17
N ARG A 174 -1.28 -4.41 -15.68
CA ARG A 174 -0.96 -3.12 -16.33
C ARG A 174 -0.32 -2.11 -15.37
N LEU A 175 -0.75 -2.09 -14.09
CA LEU A 175 -0.09 -1.27 -13.07
C LEU A 175 1.35 -1.71 -12.84
N TRP A 176 1.60 -3.01 -12.80
CA TRP A 176 2.96 -3.55 -12.70
C TRP A 176 3.85 -3.07 -13.85
N GLU A 177 3.38 -3.23 -15.08
CA GLU A 177 4.11 -2.81 -16.30
C GLU A 177 4.41 -1.30 -16.28
N GLU A 178 3.42 -0.49 -15.92
CA GLU A 178 3.61 0.96 -15.80
C GLU A 178 4.58 1.33 -14.67
N SER A 179 4.52 0.65 -13.53
CA SER A 179 5.44 0.88 -12.42
C SER A 179 6.87 0.47 -12.79
N ALA A 180 7.06 -0.64 -13.47
CA ALA A 180 8.36 -1.08 -13.98
C ALA A 180 8.94 -0.06 -14.96
N ARG A 181 8.14 0.42 -15.92
CA ARG A 181 8.53 1.47 -16.85
C ARG A 181 8.96 2.77 -16.15
N LEU A 182 8.21 3.20 -15.12
CA LEU A 182 8.50 4.43 -14.37
C LEU A 182 9.73 4.30 -13.46
N THR A 183 10.09 3.10 -13.07
CA THR A 183 11.24 2.80 -12.18
C THR A 183 12.44 2.21 -12.94
N GLU A 184 12.36 2.14 -14.27
CA GLU A 184 13.43 1.64 -15.15
C GLU A 184 13.87 0.20 -14.80
N LEU A 185 12.89 -0.65 -14.45
CA LEU A 185 13.06 -2.07 -14.11
C LEU A 185 12.79 -2.99 -15.30
#